data_c623b702c5ec8f75f0458a975545bead
#
_entry.id   c623b702c5ec8f75f0458a975545bead
#
_cell.length_a   1.000
_cell.length_b   1.000
_cell.length_c   1.000
_cell.angle_alpha   90.00
_cell.angle_beta   90.00
_cell.angle_gamma   90.00
#
_symmetry.space_group_name_H-M   'P 1'
#
loop_
_entity.id
_entity.type
_entity.pdbx_description
1 polymer ?
#
loop_
_entity_poly.entity_id
_entity_poly.type
_entity_poly.pdbx_seq_one_letter_code
_entity_poly.pdbx_strand_id
1 'polypeptide(L)'
;MANLDFIYNRKSVRQFKDTPVPKEDIIELLKAGTYAPSPKHQQNWHFVVLQNRDIINKMADIVTKSHENIGQLAKNEKDFKRHMSVINYYTCFKHAPVVIIVYSCEYKMIEYKILKENNAPQEVLDILVSPQSAAQGIGAAVENILLAATEMGYGTCYMTGPTHAKKEIEELIGFE
;
A
#
# COMPACT_ATOMS: atom_id res chain seq x y z
N MET A 1 16.32 28.57 8.56
CA MET A 1 15.09 27.81 8.87
C MET A 1 15.14 26.53 8.07
N ALA A 2 14.68 25.41 8.65
CA ALA A 2 14.58 24.15 7.90
C ALA A 2 13.56 24.29 6.78
N ASN A 3 13.87 23.76 5.58
CA ASN A 3 12.88 23.67 4.50
C ASN A 3 12.01 22.43 4.72
N LEU A 4 10.73 22.63 5.05
CA LEU A 4 9.73 21.59 5.24
C LEU A 4 8.64 21.61 4.14
N ASP A 5 8.89 22.33 3.06
CA ASP A 5 7.93 22.52 1.98
C ASP A 5 7.48 21.19 1.35
N PHE A 6 8.37 20.21 1.27
CA PHE A 6 8.04 18.86 0.78
C PHE A 6 6.96 18.17 1.64
N ILE A 7 6.92 18.43 2.95
CA ILE A 7 5.86 17.91 3.85
C ILE A 7 4.55 18.64 3.56
N TYR A 8 4.59 19.98 3.50
CA TYR A 8 3.38 20.80 3.37
C TYR A 8 2.78 20.73 1.96
N ASN A 9 3.59 20.54 0.93
CA ASN A 9 3.16 20.43 -0.47
C ASN A 9 2.68 19.02 -0.85
N ARG A 10 3.00 17.98 -0.05
CA ARG A 10 2.55 16.63 -0.32
C ARG A 10 1.01 16.57 -0.30
N LYS A 11 0.43 16.05 -1.34
CA LYS A 11 -1.03 15.83 -1.47
C LYS A 11 -1.32 14.57 -2.29
N SER A 12 -2.53 14.03 -2.14
CA SER A 12 -2.98 12.90 -2.96
C SER A 12 -3.33 13.36 -4.37
N VAL A 13 -2.46 13.05 -5.33
CA VAL A 13 -2.65 13.30 -6.76
C VAL A 13 -3.29 12.07 -7.39
N ARG A 14 -4.37 12.28 -8.18
CA ARG A 14 -5.13 11.19 -8.83
C ARG A 14 -5.25 11.36 -10.35
N GLN A 15 -4.67 12.41 -10.88
CA GLN A 15 -4.55 12.65 -12.33
C GLN A 15 -3.06 12.67 -12.66
N PHE A 16 -2.63 11.74 -13.49
CA PHE A 16 -1.22 11.54 -13.82
C PHE A 16 -0.96 11.89 -15.28
N LYS A 17 0.26 12.33 -15.55
CA LYS A 17 0.79 12.46 -16.91
C LYS A 17 1.24 11.09 -17.38
N ASP A 18 1.13 10.82 -18.68
CA ASP A 18 1.66 9.61 -19.30
C ASP A 18 3.16 9.77 -19.66
N THR A 19 3.92 10.32 -18.72
CA THR A 19 5.36 10.53 -18.87
C THR A 19 6.08 9.45 -18.08
N PRO A 20 6.96 8.66 -18.70
CA PRO A 20 7.73 7.65 -17.98
C PRO A 20 8.55 8.27 -16.84
N VAL A 21 8.61 7.54 -15.72
CA VAL A 21 9.49 7.89 -14.60
C VAL A 21 10.82 7.18 -14.80
N PRO A 22 11.96 7.90 -14.75
CA PRO A 22 13.29 7.29 -14.86
C PRO A 22 13.50 6.21 -13.80
N LYS A 23 14.22 5.15 -14.19
CA LYS A 23 14.50 4.02 -13.28
C LYS A 23 15.30 4.48 -12.06
N GLU A 24 16.20 5.41 -12.26
CA GLU A 24 17.06 6.00 -11.22
C GLU A 24 16.21 6.70 -10.15
N ASP A 25 15.19 7.45 -10.56
CA ASP A 25 14.27 8.12 -9.65
C ASP A 25 13.43 7.11 -8.85
N ILE A 26 12.96 6.04 -9.50
CA ILE A 26 12.24 4.96 -8.80
C ILE A 26 13.13 4.32 -7.73
N ILE A 27 14.39 4.05 -8.07
CA ILE A 27 15.35 3.46 -7.12
C ILE A 27 15.57 4.41 -5.93
N GLU A 28 15.73 5.70 -6.16
CA GLU A 28 15.92 6.68 -5.08
C GLU A 28 14.67 6.77 -4.18
N LEU A 29 13.47 6.71 -4.76
CA LEU A 29 12.22 6.65 -4.00
C LEU A 29 12.14 5.41 -3.10
N LEU A 30 12.48 4.23 -3.65
CA LEU A 30 12.49 2.99 -2.87
C LEU A 30 13.54 3.03 -1.77
N LYS A 31 14.71 3.58 -2.05
CA LYS A 31 15.77 3.81 -1.06
C LYS A 31 15.28 4.70 0.07
N ALA A 32 14.61 5.81 -0.22
CA ALA A 32 14.00 6.66 0.81
C ALA A 32 13.03 5.86 1.70
N GLY A 33 12.22 4.98 1.12
CA GLY A 33 11.35 4.06 1.85
C GLY A 33 12.11 3.16 2.82
N THR A 34 13.28 2.63 2.43
CA THR A 34 14.08 1.75 3.28
C THR A 34 14.74 2.45 4.47
N TYR A 35 14.77 3.77 4.50
CA TYR A 35 15.25 4.57 5.62
C TYR A 35 14.18 4.82 6.71
N ALA A 36 12.98 4.29 6.53
CA ALA A 36 11.95 4.37 7.55
C ALA A 36 12.32 3.55 8.82
N PRO A 37 11.86 3.96 10.00
CA PRO A 37 11.99 3.14 11.19
C PRO A 37 11.17 1.84 11.02
N SER A 38 11.72 0.73 11.50
CA SER A 38 11.00 -0.53 11.57
C SER A 38 11.19 -1.20 12.93
N PRO A 39 10.14 -1.83 13.49
CA PRO A 39 10.24 -2.49 14.78
C PRO A 39 11.35 -3.53 14.79
N LYS A 40 12.21 -3.48 15.83
CA LYS A 40 13.41 -4.35 15.96
C LYS A 40 14.30 -4.35 14.71
N HIS A 41 14.27 -3.29 13.90
CA HIS A 41 15.04 -3.14 12.65
C HIS A 41 14.83 -4.31 11.67
N GLN A 42 13.64 -4.90 11.65
CA GLN A 42 13.38 -6.05 10.78
C GLN A 42 13.21 -5.68 9.31
N GLN A 43 12.93 -4.41 8.99
CA GLN A 43 12.80 -3.91 7.61
C GLN A 43 11.91 -4.82 6.75
N ASN A 44 10.77 -5.21 7.31
CA ASN A 44 9.89 -6.25 6.78
C ASN A 44 8.95 -5.75 5.66
N TRP A 45 9.38 -4.78 4.90
CA TRP A 45 8.71 -4.32 3.67
C TRP A 45 9.25 -5.05 2.45
N HIS A 46 8.38 -5.23 1.49
CA HIS A 46 8.74 -5.70 0.15
C HIS A 46 8.06 -4.80 -0.88
N PHE A 47 8.83 -4.29 -1.83
CA PHE A 47 8.34 -3.38 -2.85
C PHE A 47 8.26 -4.09 -4.20
N VAL A 48 7.07 -4.05 -4.83
CA VAL A 48 6.88 -4.50 -6.21
C VAL A 48 6.57 -3.29 -7.08
N VAL A 49 7.38 -3.06 -8.11
CA VAL A 49 7.24 -1.92 -9.02
C VAL A 49 6.63 -2.37 -10.33
N LEU A 50 5.52 -1.78 -10.70
CA LEU A 50 4.83 -2.05 -11.95
C LEU A 50 4.93 -0.83 -12.87
N GLN A 51 5.48 -1.04 -14.07
CA GLN A 51 5.53 -0.06 -15.17
C GLN A 51 4.86 -0.60 -16.44
N ASN A 52 4.52 -1.89 -16.47
CA ASN A 52 3.82 -2.50 -17.58
C ASN A 52 2.35 -2.06 -17.59
N ARG A 53 1.94 -1.32 -18.61
CA ARG A 53 0.59 -0.75 -18.74
C ARG A 53 -0.51 -1.83 -18.74
N ASP A 54 -0.25 -2.96 -19.39
CA ASP A 54 -1.24 -4.04 -19.48
C ASP A 54 -1.47 -4.71 -18.11
N ILE A 55 -0.41 -4.87 -17.32
CA ILE A 55 -0.51 -5.40 -15.94
C ILE A 55 -1.26 -4.40 -15.06
N ILE A 56 -0.94 -3.10 -15.15
CA ILE A 56 -1.62 -2.05 -14.38
C ILE A 56 -3.12 -2.00 -14.74
N ASN A 57 -3.48 -2.11 -16.02
CA ASN A 57 -4.87 -2.13 -16.46
C ASN A 57 -5.59 -3.37 -15.93
N LYS A 58 -5.01 -4.57 -16.06
CA LYS A 58 -5.57 -5.81 -15.51
C LYS A 58 -5.79 -5.73 -14.00
N MET A 59 -4.83 -5.13 -13.28
CA MET A 59 -4.98 -4.89 -11.84
C MET A 59 -6.17 -3.97 -11.54
N ALA A 60 -6.39 -2.91 -12.33
CA ALA A 60 -7.53 -2.03 -12.17
C ALA A 60 -8.88 -2.74 -12.45
N ASP A 61 -8.91 -3.64 -13.45
CA ASP A 61 -10.09 -4.46 -13.75
C ASP A 61 -10.39 -5.45 -12.60
N ILE A 62 -9.39 -6.06 -12.03
CA ILE A 62 -9.51 -6.94 -10.85
C ILE A 62 -10.09 -6.17 -9.66
N VAL A 63 -9.54 -4.99 -9.36
CA VAL A 63 -10.04 -4.13 -8.28
C VAL A 63 -11.49 -3.73 -8.53
N THR A 64 -11.83 -3.36 -9.76
CA THR A 64 -13.21 -2.99 -10.15
C THR A 64 -14.15 -4.15 -9.90
N LYS A 65 -13.84 -5.34 -10.41
CA LYS A 65 -14.67 -6.53 -10.24
C LYS A 65 -14.86 -6.92 -8.77
N SER A 66 -13.79 -6.88 -7.99
CA SER A 66 -13.87 -7.16 -6.55
C SER A 66 -14.75 -6.13 -5.83
N HIS A 67 -14.63 -4.85 -6.20
CA HIS A 67 -15.47 -3.79 -5.66
C HIS A 67 -16.95 -3.96 -6.01
N GLU A 68 -17.27 -4.30 -7.26
CA GLU A 68 -18.61 -4.61 -7.71
C GLU A 68 -19.23 -5.79 -6.95
N ASN A 69 -18.45 -6.87 -6.77
CA ASN A 69 -18.89 -8.04 -6.01
C ASN A 69 -19.27 -7.68 -4.56
N ILE A 70 -18.48 -6.83 -3.90
CA ILE A 70 -18.80 -6.32 -2.56
C ILE A 70 -20.08 -5.46 -2.62
N GLY A 71 -20.22 -4.61 -3.63
CA GLY A 71 -21.39 -3.77 -3.81
C GLY A 71 -22.69 -4.57 -3.91
N GLN A 72 -22.66 -5.70 -4.61
CA GLN A 72 -23.83 -6.60 -4.77
C GLN A 72 -24.33 -7.20 -3.45
N LEU A 73 -23.51 -7.19 -2.40
CA LEU A 73 -23.90 -7.64 -1.06
C LEU A 73 -24.65 -6.55 -0.26
N ALA A 74 -24.77 -5.35 -0.79
CA ALA A 74 -25.48 -4.26 -0.13
C ALA A 74 -26.96 -4.58 0.05
N LYS A 75 -27.50 -4.38 1.26
CA LYS A 75 -28.89 -4.70 1.60
C LYS A 75 -29.91 -3.66 1.08
N ASN A 76 -29.45 -2.54 0.59
CA ASN A 76 -30.29 -1.46 0.08
C ASN A 76 -29.55 -0.63 -0.98
N GLU A 77 -30.31 0.08 -1.79
CA GLU A 77 -29.80 0.87 -2.92
C GLU A 77 -28.89 2.04 -2.46
N LYS A 78 -29.15 2.62 -1.29
CA LYS A 78 -28.36 3.74 -0.76
C LYS A 78 -26.93 3.30 -0.48
N ASP A 79 -26.74 2.15 0.18
CA ASP A 79 -25.42 1.62 0.50
C ASP A 79 -24.71 1.16 -0.77
N PHE A 80 -25.42 0.53 -1.71
CA PHE A 80 -24.89 0.20 -3.02
C PHE A 80 -24.35 1.42 -3.76
N LYS A 81 -25.16 2.47 -3.93
CA LYS A 81 -24.74 3.71 -4.61
C LYS A 81 -23.54 4.37 -3.90
N ARG A 82 -23.57 4.42 -2.58
CA ARG A 82 -22.46 4.99 -1.80
C ARG A 82 -21.17 4.20 -1.99
N HIS A 83 -21.26 2.86 -1.95
CA HIS A 83 -20.11 2.00 -2.19
C HIS A 83 -19.55 2.19 -3.60
N MET A 84 -20.38 2.13 -4.63
CA MET A 84 -19.95 2.26 -6.02
C MET A 84 -19.39 3.65 -6.35
N SER A 85 -19.81 4.71 -5.64
CA SER A 85 -19.36 6.08 -5.93
C SER A 85 -17.88 6.32 -5.74
N VAL A 86 -17.17 5.45 -5.00
CA VAL A 86 -15.73 5.61 -4.69
C VAL A 86 -14.80 4.80 -5.61
N ILE A 87 -15.35 4.01 -6.55
CA ILE A 87 -14.55 3.12 -7.41
C ILE A 87 -13.43 3.87 -8.17
N ASN A 88 -13.71 5.07 -8.65
CA ASN A 88 -12.73 5.89 -9.37
C ASN A 88 -11.54 6.28 -8.48
N TYR A 89 -11.72 6.40 -7.17
CA TYR A 89 -10.63 6.61 -6.23
C TYR A 89 -9.79 5.35 -6.04
N TYR A 90 -10.39 4.15 -6.13
CA TYR A 90 -9.72 2.88 -5.94
C TYR A 90 -8.97 2.39 -7.19
N THR A 91 -9.30 2.96 -8.35
CA THR A 91 -8.70 2.57 -9.64
C THR A 91 -7.93 3.72 -10.33
N CYS A 92 -7.77 4.89 -9.69
CA CYS A 92 -7.08 6.03 -10.30
C CYS A 92 -5.63 5.70 -10.70
N PHE A 93 -5.00 4.72 -10.05
CA PHE A 93 -3.65 4.26 -10.36
C PHE A 93 -3.50 3.71 -11.79
N LYS A 94 -4.59 3.31 -12.47
CA LYS A 94 -4.56 2.83 -13.85
C LYS A 94 -3.98 3.86 -14.83
N HIS A 95 -3.99 5.14 -14.47
CA HIS A 95 -3.44 6.23 -15.27
C HIS A 95 -2.01 6.62 -14.85
N ALA A 96 -1.48 6.04 -13.79
CA ALA A 96 -0.12 6.32 -13.33
C ALA A 96 0.92 5.59 -14.19
N PRO A 97 2.07 6.21 -14.52
CA PRO A 97 3.16 5.54 -15.24
C PRO A 97 3.87 4.48 -14.39
N VAL A 98 3.78 4.60 -13.07
CA VAL A 98 4.37 3.67 -12.10
C VAL A 98 3.39 3.38 -10.98
N VAL A 99 3.28 2.12 -10.60
CA VAL A 99 2.58 1.68 -9.38
C VAL A 99 3.58 0.93 -8.52
N ILE A 100 3.68 1.33 -7.25
CA ILE A 100 4.52 0.64 -6.25
C ILE A 100 3.58 -0.06 -5.28
N ILE A 101 3.59 -1.39 -5.28
CA ILE A 101 2.86 -2.18 -4.28
C ILE A 101 3.82 -2.44 -3.12
N VAL A 102 3.35 -2.18 -1.91
CA VAL A 102 4.16 -2.37 -0.70
C VAL A 102 3.53 -3.47 0.14
N TYR A 103 4.26 -4.56 0.29
CA TYR A 103 3.86 -5.68 1.12
C TYR A 103 4.55 -5.64 2.48
N SER A 104 3.83 -6.09 3.49
CA SER A 104 4.39 -6.40 4.79
C SER A 104 4.77 -7.89 4.84
N CYS A 105 6.05 -8.18 4.97
CA CYS A 105 6.50 -9.51 5.32
C CYS A 105 6.20 -9.81 6.80
N GLU A 106 6.28 -11.08 7.18
CA GLU A 106 6.01 -11.51 8.55
C GLU A 106 6.86 -10.72 9.57
N TYR A 107 6.20 -10.18 10.59
CA TYR A 107 6.88 -9.56 11.73
C TYR A 107 7.16 -10.62 12.81
N LYS A 108 8.43 -10.97 12.98
CA LYS A 108 8.87 -12.02 13.91
C LYS A 108 9.03 -11.46 15.32
N MET A 109 8.25 -12.02 16.26
CA MET A 109 8.32 -11.67 17.68
C MET A 109 8.72 -12.90 18.50
N ILE A 110 9.85 -12.81 19.21
CA ILE A 110 10.29 -13.90 20.10
C ILE A 110 9.31 -14.09 21.26
N GLU A 111 8.69 -13.02 21.73
CA GLU A 111 7.68 -13.02 22.77
C GLU A 111 6.45 -13.84 22.35
N TYR A 112 6.00 -13.69 21.11
CA TYR A 112 4.89 -14.49 20.56
C TYR A 112 5.24 -15.97 20.51
N LYS A 113 6.46 -16.30 20.06
CA LYS A 113 6.95 -17.67 20.02
C LYS A 113 6.96 -18.28 21.42
N ILE A 114 7.57 -17.61 22.41
CA ILE A 114 7.66 -18.07 23.79
C ILE A 114 6.27 -18.31 24.37
N LEU A 115 5.36 -17.37 24.23
CA LEU A 115 4.00 -17.49 24.76
C LEU A 115 3.24 -18.63 24.10
N LYS A 116 3.34 -18.78 22.78
CA LYS A 116 2.69 -19.85 22.04
C LYS A 116 3.22 -21.24 22.42
N GLU A 117 4.52 -21.39 22.55
CA GLU A 117 5.16 -22.66 22.98
C GLU A 117 4.79 -23.06 24.42
N ASN A 118 4.41 -22.09 25.26
CA ASN A 118 3.97 -22.30 26.63
C ASN A 118 2.44 -22.29 26.81
N ASN A 119 1.68 -22.46 25.70
CA ASN A 119 0.22 -22.54 25.69
C ASN A 119 -0.46 -21.33 26.37
N ALA A 120 0.08 -20.13 26.19
CA ALA A 120 -0.56 -18.91 26.67
C ALA A 120 -1.98 -18.76 26.12
N PRO A 121 -2.92 -18.18 26.87
CA PRO A 121 -4.27 -17.90 26.37
C PRO A 121 -4.25 -17.07 25.08
N GLN A 122 -5.18 -17.38 24.17
CA GLN A 122 -5.26 -16.68 22.86
C GLN A 122 -5.39 -15.15 23.03
N GLU A 123 -6.14 -14.70 24.04
CA GLU A 123 -6.29 -13.28 24.38
C GLU A 123 -4.95 -12.58 24.60
N VAL A 124 -4.00 -13.24 25.27
CA VAL A 124 -2.64 -12.67 25.49
C VAL A 124 -1.87 -12.56 24.18
N LEU A 125 -1.99 -13.56 23.29
CA LEU A 125 -1.38 -13.55 21.98
C LEU A 125 -1.99 -12.44 21.10
N ASP A 126 -3.30 -12.24 21.14
CA ASP A 126 -4.02 -11.23 20.39
C ASP A 126 -3.63 -9.81 20.83
N ILE A 127 -3.49 -9.57 22.14
CA ILE A 127 -2.99 -8.30 22.67
C ILE A 127 -1.60 -8.00 22.15
N LEU A 128 -0.72 -9.00 22.09
CA LEU A 128 0.67 -8.82 21.65
C LEU A 128 0.75 -8.40 20.16
N VAL A 129 -0.13 -8.91 19.30
CA VAL A 129 -0.15 -8.59 17.86
C VAL A 129 -1.03 -7.40 17.51
N SER A 130 -1.91 -6.97 18.43
CA SER A 130 -2.88 -5.88 18.19
C SER A 130 -2.27 -4.55 17.70
N PRO A 131 -1.02 -4.14 18.11
CA PRO A 131 -0.41 -2.92 17.60
C PRO A 131 -0.10 -2.95 16.10
N GLN A 132 -0.15 -4.13 15.45
CA GLN A 132 0.16 -4.27 14.02
C GLN A 132 1.49 -3.60 13.63
N SER A 133 2.53 -3.86 14.40
CA SER A 133 3.83 -3.21 14.28
C SER A 133 4.41 -3.25 12.85
N ALA A 134 4.15 -4.31 12.11
CA ALA A 134 4.52 -4.42 10.71
C ALA A 134 3.82 -3.36 9.84
N ALA A 135 2.50 -3.19 10.01
CA ALA A 135 1.72 -2.21 9.26
C ALA A 135 2.16 -0.77 9.56
N GLN A 136 2.54 -0.48 10.82
CA GLN A 136 3.09 0.83 11.18
C GLN A 136 4.41 1.10 10.46
N GLY A 137 5.32 0.11 10.38
CA GLY A 137 6.58 0.23 9.62
C GLY A 137 6.33 0.46 8.13
N ILE A 138 5.35 -0.24 7.54
CA ILE A 138 4.94 -0.01 6.15
C ILE A 138 4.43 1.41 5.95
N GLY A 139 3.57 1.91 6.84
CA GLY A 139 3.09 3.29 6.79
C GLY A 139 4.22 4.32 6.79
N ALA A 140 5.22 4.12 7.66
CA ALA A 140 6.41 4.98 7.71
C ALA A 140 7.24 4.91 6.41
N ALA A 141 7.44 3.70 5.86
CA ALA A 141 8.17 3.52 4.61
C ALA A 141 7.46 4.18 3.42
N VAL A 142 6.13 4.02 3.35
CA VAL A 142 5.33 4.65 2.31
C VAL A 142 5.39 6.17 2.45
N GLU A 143 5.26 6.74 3.65
CA GLU A 143 5.33 8.20 3.82
C GLU A 143 6.70 8.75 3.40
N ASN A 144 7.81 8.07 3.71
CA ASN A 144 9.12 8.47 3.21
C ASN A 144 9.16 8.51 1.67
N ILE A 145 8.57 7.52 0.99
CA ILE A 145 8.46 7.52 -0.48
C ILE A 145 7.64 8.72 -0.97
N LEU A 146 6.50 9.00 -0.32
CA LEU A 146 5.62 10.11 -0.73
C LEU A 146 6.30 11.47 -0.57
N LEU A 147 7.04 11.66 0.52
CA LEU A 147 7.77 12.90 0.80
C LEU A 147 8.94 13.08 -0.16
N ALA A 148 9.74 12.03 -0.39
CA ALA A 148 10.81 12.04 -1.37
C ALA A 148 10.28 12.33 -2.79
N ALA A 149 9.17 11.70 -3.19
CA ALA A 149 8.54 11.96 -4.47
C ALA A 149 8.09 13.41 -4.61
N THR A 150 7.56 14.00 -3.54
CA THR A 150 7.14 15.42 -3.53
C THR A 150 8.34 16.34 -3.73
N GLU A 151 9.46 16.07 -3.05
CA GLU A 151 10.70 16.85 -3.21
C GLU A 151 11.29 16.72 -4.62
N MET A 152 11.16 15.53 -5.22
CA MET A 152 11.57 15.27 -6.61
C MET A 152 10.59 15.80 -7.67
N GLY A 153 9.47 16.44 -7.27
CA GLY A 153 8.47 17.02 -8.16
C GLY A 153 7.43 16.04 -8.70
N TYR A 154 7.33 14.83 -8.12
CA TYR A 154 6.33 13.84 -8.48
C TYR A 154 5.05 13.98 -7.64
N GLY A 155 3.90 13.75 -8.30
CA GLY A 155 2.61 13.58 -7.62
C GLY A 155 2.37 12.12 -7.27
N THR A 156 1.87 11.85 -6.07
CA THR A 156 1.61 10.50 -5.57
C THR A 156 0.22 10.36 -4.96
N CYS A 157 -0.26 9.11 -4.85
CA CYS A 157 -1.47 8.78 -4.11
C CYS A 157 -1.25 7.48 -3.32
N TYR A 158 -1.30 7.58 -1.99
CA TYR A 158 -1.30 6.40 -1.13
C TYR A 158 -2.70 5.77 -1.11
N MET A 159 -2.77 4.47 -1.39
CA MET A 159 -4.03 3.76 -1.57
C MET A 159 -4.06 2.47 -0.75
N THR A 160 -5.08 2.30 0.06
CA THR A 160 -5.38 1.05 0.77
C THR A 160 -6.67 0.38 0.26
N GLY A 161 -7.50 1.09 -0.48
CA GLY A 161 -8.76 0.57 -1.04
C GLY A 161 -8.58 -0.72 -1.85
N PRO A 162 -7.60 -0.83 -2.75
CA PRO A 162 -7.39 -2.03 -3.57
C PRO A 162 -7.10 -3.32 -2.79
N THR A 163 -6.82 -3.25 -1.49
CA THR A 163 -6.49 -4.44 -0.67
C THR A 163 -7.60 -5.47 -0.58
N HIS A 164 -8.85 -5.12 -0.87
CA HIS A 164 -9.95 -6.10 -0.95
C HIS A 164 -9.79 -7.10 -2.11
N ALA A 165 -8.92 -6.80 -3.10
CA ALA A 165 -8.58 -7.65 -4.23
C ALA A 165 -7.16 -8.24 -4.10
N LYS A 166 -6.61 -8.30 -2.87
CA LYS A 166 -5.21 -8.67 -2.62
C LYS A 166 -4.83 -9.98 -3.30
N LYS A 167 -5.63 -11.03 -3.11
CA LYS A 167 -5.32 -12.37 -3.61
C LYS A 167 -5.19 -12.40 -5.13
N GLU A 168 -6.14 -11.81 -5.83
CA GLU A 168 -6.17 -11.78 -7.29
C GLU A 168 -5.04 -10.91 -7.85
N ILE A 169 -4.66 -9.84 -7.13
CA ILE A 169 -3.49 -9.02 -7.48
C ILE A 169 -2.21 -9.83 -7.33
N GLU A 170 -2.03 -10.56 -6.24
CA GLU A 170 -0.89 -11.43 -6.00
C GLU A 170 -0.74 -12.49 -7.10
N GLU A 171 -1.84 -13.15 -7.47
CA GLU A 171 -1.89 -14.10 -8.59
C GLU A 171 -1.49 -13.44 -9.93
N LEU A 172 -1.97 -12.22 -10.21
CA LEU A 172 -1.64 -11.49 -11.44
C LEU A 172 -0.14 -11.19 -11.57
N ILE A 173 0.51 -10.82 -10.46
CA ILE A 173 1.93 -10.39 -10.47
C ILE A 173 2.89 -11.54 -10.13
N GLY A 174 2.38 -12.74 -9.85
CA GLY A 174 3.19 -13.90 -9.47
C GLY A 174 3.90 -13.73 -8.13
N PHE A 175 3.25 -13.07 -7.17
CA PHE A 175 3.76 -12.87 -5.82
C PHE A 175 3.20 -13.95 -4.89
N GLU A 176 4.08 -14.86 -4.40
CA GLU A 176 3.77 -15.93 -3.46
C GLU A 176 4.24 -15.61 -2.03
#